data_c1fccd513d598d78100e44160eef0080
#
_entry.id   c1fccd513d598d78100e44160eef0080
#
_cell.length_a   1.000
_cell.length_b   1.000
_cell.length_c   1.000
_cell.angle_alpha   90.00
_cell.angle_beta   90.00
_cell.angle_gamma   90.00
#
_symmetry.space_group_name_H-M   'P 1'
#
loop_
_entity.id
_entity.type
_entity.pdbx_description
1 polymer ?
#
loop_
_entity_poly.entity_id
_entity_poly.type
_entity_poly.pdbx_seq_one_letter_code
_entity_poly.pdbx_strand_id
1 'polypeptide(L)'
;MRIIIDAYNVIRTNSAGKRIEQMQGNQKAREWLISECRKSLGSGEEWVLVFDGDGVAAVESMAGATMAVRFSAPRSADEVIRECGEDAVAMQIPARIVSSDREVQVPGCGRQDSAAFLDFVAKRTSKPPRQKVFSKAERAEKIIKALQDHGTLCPGTRFDRRLQDELVELISYLYARKISPQKMARDIEKFLRDHLGLKPDPQKKALRAIKQALE
;
A
#
# COMPACT_ATOMS: atom_id res chain seq x y z
N MET A 1 -0.47 14.73 0.25
CA MET A 1 -1.85 15.17 -0.03
C MET A 1 -2.75 14.65 1.07
N ARG A 2 -3.62 15.52 1.63
CA ARG A 2 -4.60 15.13 2.65
C ARG A 2 -5.97 14.87 2.02
N ILE A 3 -6.63 13.76 2.36
CA ILE A 3 -7.99 13.43 1.95
C ILE A 3 -8.86 13.37 3.20
N ILE A 4 -9.83 14.26 3.30
CA ILE A 4 -10.73 14.39 4.45
C ILE A 4 -12.09 13.81 4.02
N ILE A 5 -12.57 12.81 4.73
CA ILE A 5 -13.69 11.95 4.31
C ILE A 5 -14.83 12.11 5.31
N ASP A 6 -15.97 12.56 4.81
CA ASP A 6 -17.25 12.46 5.50
C ASP A 6 -17.70 11.00 5.47
N ALA A 7 -17.40 10.28 6.54
CA ALA A 7 -17.46 8.83 6.55
C ALA A 7 -18.90 8.30 6.41
N TYR A 8 -19.86 8.88 7.13
CA TYR A 8 -21.25 8.42 7.01
C TYR A 8 -21.90 8.82 5.70
N ASN A 9 -21.53 9.97 5.12
CA ASN A 9 -21.99 10.33 3.80
C ASN A 9 -21.51 9.31 2.75
N VAL A 10 -20.25 8.87 2.83
CA VAL A 10 -19.70 7.81 1.97
C VAL A 10 -20.43 6.48 2.19
N ILE A 11 -20.63 6.04 3.45
CA ILE A 11 -21.33 4.78 3.76
C ILE A 11 -22.75 4.79 3.15
N ARG A 12 -23.50 5.88 3.37
CA ARG A 12 -24.90 5.99 2.95
C ARG A 12 -25.12 6.20 1.45
N THR A 13 -24.11 6.70 0.78
CA THR A 13 -24.12 6.85 -0.69
C THR A 13 -23.83 5.54 -1.40
N ASN A 14 -23.18 4.59 -0.73
CA ASN A 14 -22.83 3.30 -1.30
C ASN A 14 -23.85 2.20 -0.91
N SER A 15 -24.30 1.41 -1.89
CA SER A 15 -25.29 0.34 -1.65
C SER A 15 -24.81 -0.72 -0.67
N ALA A 16 -23.53 -1.12 -0.73
CA ALA A 16 -22.95 -2.11 0.19
C ALA A 16 -22.81 -1.53 1.60
N GLY A 17 -22.28 -0.31 1.72
CA GLY A 17 -22.15 0.39 3.01
C GLY A 17 -23.50 0.59 3.69
N LYS A 18 -24.49 1.10 2.95
CA LYS A 18 -25.86 1.28 3.45
C LYS A 18 -26.50 -0.03 3.90
N ARG A 19 -26.30 -1.11 3.15
CA ARG A 19 -26.80 -2.44 3.52
C ARG A 19 -26.15 -2.94 4.81
N ILE A 20 -24.84 -2.76 4.98
CA ILE A 20 -24.14 -3.15 6.21
C ILE A 20 -24.66 -2.32 7.39
N GLU A 21 -24.79 -1.00 7.23
CA GLU A 21 -25.34 -0.12 8.26
C GLU A 21 -26.73 -0.56 8.72
N GLN A 22 -27.62 -0.88 7.77
CA GLN A 22 -28.98 -1.32 8.07
C GLN A 22 -29.08 -2.70 8.72
N MET A 23 -28.25 -3.66 8.28
CA MET A 23 -28.35 -5.05 8.74
C MET A 23 -27.47 -5.36 9.96
N GLN A 24 -26.35 -4.67 10.12
CA GLN A 24 -25.33 -4.99 11.10
C GLN A 24 -24.98 -3.81 12.02
N GLY A 25 -25.56 -2.64 11.75
CA GLY A 25 -25.40 -1.43 12.57
C GLY A 25 -24.16 -0.59 12.20
N ASN A 26 -24.11 0.59 12.82
CA ASN A 26 -23.11 1.62 12.52
C ASN A 26 -21.68 1.15 12.73
N GLN A 27 -21.42 0.35 13.76
CA GLN A 27 -20.08 -0.13 14.05
C GLN A 27 -19.51 -0.97 12.89
N LYS A 28 -20.30 -1.89 12.35
CA LYS A 28 -19.89 -2.74 11.23
C LYS A 28 -19.71 -1.94 9.94
N ALA A 29 -20.53 -0.94 9.72
CA ALA A 29 -20.38 -0.03 8.59
C ALA A 29 -19.09 0.81 8.69
N ARG A 30 -18.72 1.28 9.90
CA ARG A 30 -17.45 1.96 10.16
C ARG A 30 -16.26 1.05 9.87
N GLU A 31 -16.24 -0.17 10.43
CA GLU A 31 -15.21 -1.18 10.21
C GLU A 31 -15.02 -1.49 8.72
N TRP A 32 -16.12 -1.63 7.98
CA TRP A 32 -16.11 -1.84 6.54
C TRP A 32 -15.44 -0.68 5.81
N LEU A 33 -15.86 0.57 6.03
CA LEU A 33 -15.29 1.73 5.35
C LEU A 33 -13.79 1.89 5.66
N ILE A 34 -13.40 1.75 6.94
CA ILE A 34 -12.01 1.79 7.38
C ILE A 34 -11.18 0.73 6.64
N SER A 35 -11.72 -0.49 6.52
CA SER A 35 -11.04 -1.58 5.79
C SER A 35 -10.85 -1.26 4.31
N GLU A 36 -11.89 -0.71 3.64
CA GLU A 36 -11.78 -0.34 2.23
C GLU A 36 -10.77 0.80 2.01
N CYS A 37 -10.80 1.82 2.86
CA CYS A 37 -9.83 2.92 2.83
C CYS A 37 -8.40 2.42 3.05
N ARG A 38 -8.19 1.53 4.03
CA ARG A 38 -6.88 0.94 4.35
C ARG A 38 -6.25 0.22 3.16
N LYS A 39 -7.04 -0.52 2.39
CA LYS A 39 -6.57 -1.23 1.19
C LYS A 39 -6.11 -0.28 0.07
N SER A 40 -6.62 0.95 0.06
CA SER A 40 -6.41 1.93 -1.01
C SER A 40 -5.43 3.03 -0.65
N LEU A 41 -5.00 3.11 0.60
CA LEU A 41 -4.11 4.13 1.11
C LEU A 41 -2.76 4.09 0.38
N GLY A 42 -2.37 5.20 -0.24
CA GLY A 42 -1.13 5.31 -1.01
C GLY A 42 -0.01 6.02 -0.25
N SER A 43 1.24 5.68 -0.55
CA SER A 43 2.39 6.35 0.05
C SER A 43 2.37 7.86 -0.18
N GLY A 44 2.68 8.64 0.85
CA GLY A 44 2.64 10.10 0.84
C GLY A 44 1.23 10.71 0.97
N GLU A 45 0.22 9.87 1.24
CA GLU A 45 -1.15 10.33 1.50
C GLU A 45 -1.47 10.31 2.99
N GLU A 46 -2.28 11.26 3.40
CA GLU A 46 -2.89 11.33 4.72
C GLU A 46 -4.41 11.32 4.53
N TRP A 47 -5.08 10.31 5.10
CA TRP A 47 -6.52 10.18 5.03
C TRP A 47 -7.11 10.42 6.42
N VAL A 48 -8.11 11.29 6.50
CA VAL A 48 -8.81 11.61 7.75
C VAL A 48 -10.28 11.22 7.56
N LEU A 49 -10.70 10.14 8.22
CA LEU A 49 -12.08 9.69 8.22
C LEU A 49 -12.79 10.34 9.43
N VAL A 50 -13.79 11.15 9.15
CA VAL A 50 -14.60 11.81 10.19
C VAL A 50 -15.95 11.12 10.29
N PHE A 51 -16.22 10.52 11.44
CA PHE A 51 -17.51 9.91 11.75
C PHE A 51 -18.31 10.85 12.67
N ASP A 52 -19.58 11.03 12.36
CA ASP A 52 -20.48 11.77 13.24
C ASP A 52 -20.77 10.98 14.52
N GLY A 53 -20.85 11.70 15.66
CA GLY A 53 -21.10 11.12 16.98
C GLY A 53 -19.86 10.71 17.76
N ASP A 54 -20.04 9.76 18.69
CA ASP A 54 -19.02 9.31 19.65
C ASP A 54 -18.23 8.10 19.15
N GLY A 55 -16.96 8.04 19.58
CA GLY A 55 -16.10 6.90 19.31
C GLY A 55 -14.65 7.14 19.74
N VAL A 56 -13.84 6.12 19.58
CA VAL A 56 -12.41 6.17 19.91
C VAL A 56 -11.63 6.58 18.67
N ALA A 57 -10.98 7.73 18.74
CA ALA A 57 -10.07 8.19 17.69
C ALA A 57 -8.85 7.27 17.58
N ALA A 58 -8.41 7.03 16.37
CA ALA A 58 -7.24 6.20 16.08
C ALA A 58 -6.40 6.80 14.96
N VAL A 59 -5.10 6.59 15.03
CA VAL A 59 -4.16 6.96 13.97
C VAL A 59 -3.31 5.74 13.63
N GLU A 60 -3.31 5.38 12.36
CA GLU A 60 -2.50 4.29 11.82
C GLU A 60 -1.52 4.83 10.80
N SER A 61 -0.25 4.47 10.91
CA SER A 61 0.78 4.80 9.92
C SER A 61 1.23 3.55 9.21
N MET A 62 1.17 3.54 7.88
CA MET A 62 1.51 2.40 7.05
C MET A 62 2.32 2.83 5.83
N ALA A 63 3.52 2.29 5.68
CA ALA A 63 4.34 2.45 4.47
C ALA A 63 4.47 3.90 3.94
N GLY A 64 4.62 4.87 4.85
CA GLY A 64 4.74 6.28 4.50
C GLY A 64 3.41 6.99 4.22
N ALA A 65 2.29 6.39 4.59
CA ALA A 65 0.96 6.98 4.57
C ALA A 65 0.36 6.97 5.97
N THR A 66 -0.58 7.85 6.23
CA THR A 66 -1.27 7.94 7.53
C THR A 66 -2.78 7.91 7.34
N MET A 67 -3.46 7.14 8.16
CA MET A 67 -4.92 7.15 8.24
C MET A 67 -5.35 7.51 9.65
N ALA A 68 -6.09 8.59 9.80
CA ALA A 68 -6.66 9.03 11.06
C ALA A 68 -8.17 8.80 11.04
N VAL A 69 -8.70 8.23 12.12
CA VAL A 69 -10.12 8.11 12.38
C VAL A 69 -10.47 9.10 13.47
N ARG A 70 -11.41 10.00 13.21
CA ARG A 70 -11.91 11.00 14.14
C ARG A 70 -13.41 10.86 14.35
N PHE A 71 -13.87 11.23 15.52
CA PHE A 71 -15.29 11.33 15.86
C PHE A 71 -15.63 12.77 16.18
N SER A 72 -16.82 13.21 15.77
CA SER A 72 -17.15 14.63 15.84
C SER A 72 -17.64 15.10 17.19
N ALA A 73 -18.26 14.22 17.97
CA ALA A 73 -18.91 14.65 19.22
C ALA A 73 -17.95 15.39 20.19
N PRO A 74 -18.41 16.49 20.82
CA PRO A 74 -19.78 17.00 20.85
C PRO A 74 -20.17 17.90 19.67
N ARG A 75 -19.28 18.13 18.71
CA ARG A 75 -19.53 18.94 17.51
C ARG A 75 -20.18 18.13 16.39
N SER A 76 -20.53 18.76 15.27
CA SER A 76 -20.95 18.07 14.06
C SER A 76 -19.75 17.57 13.24
N ALA A 77 -19.97 16.54 12.41
CA ALA A 77 -18.96 16.09 11.48
C ALA A 77 -18.49 17.19 10.52
N ASP A 78 -19.42 18.03 10.07
CA ASP A 78 -19.15 19.15 9.17
C ASP A 78 -18.18 20.18 9.76
N GLU A 79 -18.33 20.50 11.06
CA GLU A 79 -17.41 21.39 11.75
C GLU A 79 -16.00 20.79 11.82
N VAL A 80 -15.89 19.50 12.14
CA VAL A 80 -14.60 18.81 12.22
C VAL A 80 -13.95 18.69 10.84
N ILE A 81 -14.74 18.44 9.78
CA ILE A 81 -14.24 18.39 8.40
C ILE A 81 -13.73 19.76 7.95
N ARG A 82 -14.50 20.84 8.24
CA ARG A 82 -14.04 22.20 7.94
C ARG A 82 -12.73 22.54 8.65
N GLU A 83 -12.63 22.28 9.95
CA GLU A 83 -11.39 22.49 10.71
C GLU A 83 -10.21 21.73 10.07
N CYS A 84 -10.37 20.44 9.73
CA CYS A 84 -9.32 19.67 9.07
C CYS A 84 -8.92 20.25 7.70
N GLY A 85 -9.86 20.83 6.97
CA GLY A 85 -9.62 21.48 5.70
C GLY A 85 -8.89 22.81 5.86
N GLU A 86 -9.31 23.64 6.81
CA GLU A 86 -8.68 24.93 7.14
C GLU A 86 -7.25 24.73 7.63
N ASP A 87 -7.01 23.74 8.50
CA ASP A 87 -5.67 23.31 8.92
C ASP A 87 -4.79 22.93 7.73
N ALA A 88 -5.33 22.16 6.78
CA ALA A 88 -4.56 21.77 5.62
C ALA A 88 -4.19 22.99 4.76
N VAL A 89 -5.11 23.93 4.56
CA VAL A 89 -4.86 25.18 3.83
C VAL A 89 -3.82 26.02 4.55
N ALA A 90 -3.94 26.20 5.87
CA ALA A 90 -2.99 26.95 6.68
C ALA A 90 -1.58 26.36 6.63
N MET A 91 -1.48 25.03 6.57
CA MET A 91 -0.21 24.31 6.45
C MET A 91 0.29 24.16 4.99
N GLN A 92 -0.41 24.75 4.03
CA GLN A 92 -0.11 24.63 2.60
C GLN A 92 -0.06 23.17 2.11
N ILE A 93 -0.82 22.27 2.74
CA ILE A 93 -0.93 20.87 2.34
C ILE A 93 -2.06 20.76 1.31
N PRO A 94 -1.81 20.28 0.08
CA PRO A 94 -2.89 20.02 -0.86
C PRO A 94 -3.94 19.08 -0.24
N ALA A 95 -5.20 19.53 -0.17
CA ALA A 95 -6.26 18.79 0.49
C ALA A 95 -7.49 18.61 -0.42
N ARG A 96 -8.26 17.56 -0.15
CA ARG A 96 -9.51 17.25 -0.81
C ARG A 96 -10.54 16.79 0.22
N ILE A 97 -11.75 17.33 0.12
CA ILE A 97 -12.89 16.93 0.94
C ILE A 97 -13.77 15.98 0.13
N VAL A 98 -14.10 14.84 0.71
CA VAL A 98 -14.98 13.81 0.15
C VAL A 98 -16.30 13.88 0.87
N SER A 99 -17.28 14.50 0.26
CA SER A 99 -18.68 14.55 0.70
C SER A 99 -19.58 14.88 -0.48
N SER A 100 -20.77 14.29 -0.53
CA SER A 100 -21.83 14.68 -1.45
C SER A 100 -22.57 15.93 -0.97
N ASP A 101 -22.41 16.31 0.30
CA ASP A 101 -22.94 17.53 0.84
C ASP A 101 -22.18 18.76 0.31
N ARG A 102 -22.94 19.75 -0.17
CA ARG A 102 -22.37 21.01 -0.70
C ARG A 102 -22.03 22.01 0.40
N GLU A 103 -22.59 21.85 1.58
CA GLU A 103 -22.38 22.78 2.68
C GLU A 103 -20.99 22.58 3.35
N VAL A 104 -20.38 21.42 3.15
CA VAL A 104 -19.05 21.10 3.68
C VAL A 104 -17.97 21.49 2.67
N GLN A 105 -17.83 22.79 2.39
CA GLN A 105 -16.79 23.31 1.51
C GLN A 105 -15.81 24.20 2.27
N VAL A 106 -14.52 24.02 1.97
CA VAL A 106 -13.43 24.86 2.46
C VAL A 106 -12.73 25.48 1.27
N PRO A 107 -12.64 26.81 1.17
CA PRO A 107 -11.87 27.49 0.12
C PRO A 107 -10.42 27.01 0.14
N GLY A 108 -9.88 26.65 -1.01
CA GLY A 108 -8.52 26.10 -1.13
C GLY A 108 -8.45 24.57 -1.08
N CYS A 109 -9.51 23.87 -0.66
CA CYS A 109 -9.60 22.42 -0.74
C CYS A 109 -10.30 21.97 -2.04
N GLY A 110 -9.78 20.92 -2.68
CA GLY A 110 -10.50 20.23 -3.75
C GLY A 110 -11.74 19.51 -3.20
N ARG A 111 -12.71 19.24 -4.08
CA ARG A 111 -13.92 18.48 -3.74
C ARG A 111 -13.99 17.17 -4.50
N GLN A 112 -14.54 16.16 -3.87
CA GLN A 112 -14.86 14.87 -4.49
C GLN A 112 -16.20 14.38 -3.95
N ASP A 113 -17.07 13.94 -4.85
CA ASP A 113 -18.33 13.30 -4.49
C ASP A 113 -18.09 11.93 -3.84
N SER A 114 -18.93 11.57 -2.85
CA SER A 114 -18.80 10.34 -2.09
C SER A 114 -18.91 9.07 -2.96
N ALA A 115 -19.78 9.07 -3.97
CA ALA A 115 -19.91 7.94 -4.89
C ALA A 115 -18.66 7.82 -5.78
N ALA A 116 -18.16 8.93 -6.31
CA ALA A 116 -16.93 8.98 -7.10
C ALA A 116 -15.69 8.59 -6.28
N PHE A 117 -15.71 8.84 -4.97
CA PHE A 117 -14.64 8.39 -4.07
C PHE A 117 -14.58 6.88 -3.96
N LEU A 118 -15.71 6.20 -3.79
CA LEU A 118 -15.74 4.74 -3.70
C LEU A 118 -15.33 4.06 -5.01
N ASP A 119 -15.68 4.63 -6.15
CA ASP A 119 -15.15 4.19 -7.45
C ASP A 119 -13.62 4.34 -7.54
N PHE A 120 -13.10 5.43 -7.01
CA PHE A 120 -11.65 5.66 -6.91
C PHE A 120 -10.98 4.62 -6.00
N VAL A 121 -11.54 4.32 -4.82
CA VAL A 121 -11.09 3.28 -3.90
C VAL A 121 -11.11 1.92 -4.59
N ALA A 122 -12.22 1.54 -5.23
CA ALA A 122 -12.36 0.28 -5.94
C ALA A 122 -11.35 0.12 -7.09
N LYS A 123 -11.12 1.17 -7.86
CA LYS A 123 -10.11 1.17 -8.95
C LYS A 123 -8.68 1.01 -8.42
N ARG A 124 -8.38 1.50 -7.23
CA ARG A 124 -7.05 1.35 -6.60
C ARG A 124 -6.85 -0.06 -6.04
N THR A 125 -7.89 -0.65 -5.46
CA THR A 125 -7.85 -2.02 -4.94
C THR A 125 -7.87 -3.07 -6.05
N SER A 126 -8.53 -2.78 -7.18
CA SER A 126 -8.54 -3.69 -8.35
C SER A 126 -7.23 -3.67 -9.14
N LYS A 127 -6.40 -2.62 -8.98
CA LYS A 127 -5.03 -2.67 -9.49
C LYS A 127 -4.24 -3.60 -8.57
N PRO A 128 -3.53 -4.62 -9.12
CA PRO A 128 -2.60 -5.38 -8.31
C PRO A 128 -1.72 -4.37 -7.55
N PRO A 129 -1.42 -4.62 -6.25
CA PRO A 129 -0.62 -3.70 -5.46
C PRO A 129 0.57 -3.30 -6.32
N ARG A 130 0.81 -1.99 -6.48
CA ARG A 130 2.02 -1.53 -7.19
C ARG A 130 3.16 -2.25 -6.50
N GLN A 131 3.67 -3.28 -7.15
CA GLN A 131 4.84 -3.99 -6.66
C GLN A 131 5.84 -2.88 -6.33
N LYS A 132 6.25 -2.80 -5.06
CA LYS A 132 7.29 -1.90 -4.64
C LYS A 132 8.39 -2.08 -5.66
N VAL A 133 8.64 -1.06 -6.48
CA VAL A 133 9.72 -1.12 -7.46
C VAL A 133 10.99 -1.05 -6.62
N PHE A 134 11.38 -2.22 -6.10
CA PHE A 134 12.64 -2.35 -5.40
C PHE A 134 13.76 -1.88 -6.33
N SER A 135 14.66 -1.09 -5.81
CA SER A 135 15.89 -0.79 -6.52
C SER A 135 16.58 -2.10 -6.91
N LYS A 136 17.45 -2.05 -7.90
CA LYS A 136 18.18 -3.23 -8.35
C LYS A 136 18.97 -3.88 -7.20
N ALA A 137 19.56 -3.06 -6.33
CA ALA A 137 20.28 -3.51 -5.12
C ALA A 137 19.35 -4.19 -4.10
N GLU A 138 18.19 -3.60 -3.78
CA GLU A 138 17.22 -4.21 -2.85
C GLU A 138 16.68 -5.56 -3.34
N ARG A 139 16.56 -5.74 -4.65
CA ARG A 139 16.15 -7.04 -5.24
C ARG A 139 17.24 -8.09 -5.14
N ALA A 140 18.49 -7.71 -5.39
CA ALA A 140 19.63 -8.61 -5.22
C ALA A 140 19.76 -9.04 -3.76
N GLU A 141 19.66 -8.13 -2.80
CA GLU A 141 19.67 -8.44 -1.38
C GLU A 141 18.54 -9.39 -0.97
N LYS A 142 17.32 -9.18 -1.47
CA LYS A 142 16.19 -10.09 -1.22
C LYS A 142 16.45 -11.49 -1.76
N ILE A 143 17.00 -11.61 -2.96
CA ILE A 143 17.33 -12.90 -3.56
C ILE A 143 18.42 -13.59 -2.74
N ILE A 144 19.49 -12.88 -2.37
CA ILE A 144 20.56 -13.40 -1.54
C ILE A 144 20.02 -13.89 -0.20
N LYS A 145 19.20 -13.08 0.47
CA LYS A 145 18.56 -13.44 1.73
C LYS A 145 17.67 -14.67 1.60
N ALA A 146 16.83 -14.72 0.56
CA ALA A 146 15.97 -15.89 0.32
C ALA A 146 16.78 -17.17 0.08
N LEU A 147 17.90 -17.09 -0.63
CA LEU A 147 18.80 -18.21 -0.85
C LEU A 147 19.50 -18.68 0.44
N GLN A 148 19.84 -17.76 1.34
CA GLN A 148 20.38 -18.06 2.67
C GLN A 148 19.33 -18.70 3.57
N ASP A 149 18.14 -18.13 3.63
CA ASP A 149 17.03 -18.62 4.47
C ASP A 149 16.58 -20.03 4.07
N HIS A 150 16.67 -20.36 2.78
CA HIS A 150 16.35 -21.71 2.27
C HIS A 150 17.52 -22.71 2.32
N GLY A 151 18.64 -22.32 2.92
CA GLY A 151 19.80 -23.22 3.07
C GLY A 151 20.47 -23.61 1.76
N THR A 152 20.21 -22.89 0.68
CA THR A 152 20.83 -23.09 -0.63
C THR A 152 22.23 -22.50 -0.66
N LEU A 153 22.46 -21.48 0.16
CA LEU A 153 23.76 -20.93 0.46
C LEU A 153 24.15 -21.34 1.87
N CYS A 154 25.32 -21.92 2.04
CA CYS A 154 25.82 -22.25 3.38
C CYS A 154 25.83 -21.00 4.27
N PRO A 155 25.40 -21.11 5.55
CA PRO A 155 25.56 -20.02 6.50
C PRO A 155 27.06 -19.68 6.57
N GLY A 156 27.40 -18.45 6.21
CA GLY A 156 28.80 -18.02 6.19
C GLY A 156 29.42 -17.90 4.80
N THR A 157 28.76 -18.31 3.71
CA THR A 157 29.20 -17.96 2.36
C THR A 157 29.18 -16.43 2.24
N ARG A 158 30.35 -15.82 2.38
CA ARG A 158 30.51 -14.38 2.11
C ARG A 158 30.36 -14.19 0.61
N PHE A 159 29.26 -13.56 0.22
CA PHE A 159 29.20 -12.96 -1.10
C PHE A 159 30.30 -11.91 -1.14
N ASP A 160 31.33 -12.15 -1.93
CA ASP A 160 32.31 -11.13 -2.27
C ASP A 160 31.55 -9.96 -2.92
N ARG A 161 31.97 -8.74 -2.62
CA ARG A 161 31.38 -7.52 -3.15
C ARG A 161 31.31 -7.56 -4.67
N ARG A 162 32.32 -8.12 -5.32
CA ARG A 162 32.37 -8.32 -6.76
C ARG A 162 31.24 -9.23 -7.26
N LEU A 163 30.97 -10.34 -6.60
CA LEU A 163 29.90 -11.27 -6.95
C LEU A 163 28.52 -10.64 -6.73
N GLN A 164 28.37 -9.79 -5.69
CA GLN A 164 27.16 -9.03 -5.48
C GLN A 164 26.91 -8.03 -6.65
N ASP A 165 27.93 -7.31 -7.05
CA ASP A 165 27.84 -6.35 -8.15
C ASP A 165 27.51 -7.06 -9.47
N GLU A 166 28.16 -8.20 -9.78
CA GLU A 166 27.87 -9.01 -10.95
C GLU A 166 26.43 -9.58 -10.95
N LEU A 167 25.92 -10.00 -9.79
CA LEU A 167 24.54 -10.46 -9.64
C LEU A 167 23.54 -9.31 -9.85
N VAL A 168 23.84 -8.12 -9.33
CA VAL A 168 23.02 -6.90 -9.55
C VAL A 168 22.99 -6.53 -11.03
N GLU A 169 24.11 -6.62 -11.73
CA GLU A 169 24.18 -6.36 -13.18
C GLU A 169 23.37 -7.38 -13.98
N LEU A 170 23.49 -8.68 -13.65
CA LEU A 170 22.72 -9.74 -14.29
C LEU A 170 21.20 -9.51 -14.08
N ILE A 171 20.76 -9.27 -12.85
CA ILE A 171 19.37 -8.98 -12.56
C ILE A 171 18.88 -7.77 -13.34
N SER A 172 19.72 -6.72 -13.42
CA SER A 172 19.42 -5.50 -14.16
C SER A 172 19.22 -5.74 -15.65
N TYR A 173 20.10 -6.54 -16.23
CA TYR A 173 20.05 -6.94 -17.63
C TYR A 173 18.79 -7.74 -17.96
N LEU A 174 18.45 -8.72 -17.10
CA LEU A 174 17.27 -9.58 -17.26
C LEU A 174 15.97 -8.75 -17.19
N TYR A 175 15.90 -7.78 -16.27
CA TYR A 175 14.77 -6.86 -16.16
C TYR A 175 14.61 -5.93 -17.35
N ALA A 176 15.71 -5.37 -17.84
CA ALA A 176 15.69 -4.47 -19.01
C ALA A 176 15.13 -5.17 -20.27
N ARG A 177 15.34 -6.47 -20.38
CA ARG A 177 14.84 -7.30 -21.49
C ARG A 177 13.42 -7.88 -21.27
N LYS A 178 12.74 -7.52 -20.20
CA LYS A 178 11.39 -8.02 -19.85
C LYS A 178 11.30 -9.56 -19.88
N ILE A 179 12.34 -10.24 -19.40
CA ILE A 179 12.42 -11.69 -19.35
C ILE A 179 11.43 -12.20 -18.31
N SER A 180 10.76 -13.33 -18.61
CA SER A 180 9.78 -13.93 -17.69
C SER A 180 10.45 -14.32 -16.35
N PRO A 181 9.73 -14.24 -15.21
CA PRO A 181 10.28 -14.60 -13.90
C PRO A 181 10.89 -16.00 -13.84
N GLN A 182 10.30 -16.97 -14.55
CA GLN A 182 10.81 -18.34 -14.59
C GLN A 182 12.16 -18.45 -15.32
N LYS A 183 12.34 -17.72 -16.44
CA LYS A 183 13.59 -17.69 -17.16
C LYS A 183 14.65 -16.92 -16.37
N MET A 184 14.26 -15.80 -15.76
CA MET A 184 15.13 -15.01 -14.89
C MET A 184 15.67 -15.85 -13.72
N ALA A 185 14.81 -16.62 -13.05
CA ALA A 185 15.22 -17.52 -11.96
C ALA A 185 16.23 -18.57 -12.42
N ARG A 186 16.07 -19.14 -13.63
CA ARG A 186 17.01 -20.12 -14.21
C ARG A 186 18.37 -19.47 -14.51
N ASP A 187 18.38 -18.28 -15.06
CA ASP A 187 19.62 -17.58 -15.42
C ASP A 187 20.40 -17.14 -14.17
N ILE A 188 19.69 -16.68 -13.12
CA ILE A 188 20.28 -16.39 -11.82
C ILE A 188 20.84 -17.67 -11.17
N GLU A 189 20.09 -18.77 -11.20
CA GLU A 189 20.55 -20.06 -10.66
C GLU A 189 21.81 -20.55 -11.38
N LYS A 190 21.84 -20.44 -12.72
CA LYS A 190 23.00 -20.79 -13.52
C LYS A 190 24.22 -19.95 -13.10
N PHE A 191 24.04 -18.66 -12.99
CA PHE A 191 25.10 -17.72 -12.56
C PHE A 191 25.66 -18.12 -11.19
N LEU A 192 24.78 -18.37 -10.19
CA LEU A 192 25.20 -18.76 -8.84
C LEU A 192 25.90 -20.12 -8.83
N ARG A 193 25.50 -21.06 -9.68
CA ARG A 193 26.16 -22.35 -9.82
C ARG A 193 27.57 -22.22 -10.36
N ASP A 194 27.71 -21.43 -11.41
CA ASP A 194 28.98 -21.25 -12.12
C ASP A 194 30.02 -20.53 -11.21
N HIS A 195 29.58 -19.63 -10.33
CA HIS A 195 30.44 -18.84 -9.47
C HIS A 195 30.64 -19.41 -8.06
N LEU A 196 29.65 -20.16 -7.53
CA LEU A 196 29.68 -20.68 -6.15
C LEU A 196 29.84 -22.20 -6.09
N GLY A 197 29.94 -22.89 -7.20
CA GLY A 197 30.11 -24.34 -7.26
C GLY A 197 28.96 -25.14 -6.62
N LEU A 198 27.74 -24.61 -6.65
CA LEU A 198 26.57 -25.25 -6.03
C LEU A 198 26.26 -26.61 -6.67
N LYS A 199 26.12 -27.66 -5.85
CA LYS A 199 25.76 -29.02 -6.30
C LYS A 199 24.31 -29.12 -6.75
N PRO A 200 23.95 -30.07 -7.67
CA PRO A 200 22.67 -30.16 -8.36
C PRO A 200 21.39 -30.27 -7.51
N ASP A 201 21.48 -30.80 -6.29
CA ASP A 201 20.32 -31.14 -5.45
C ASP A 201 19.62 -29.95 -4.74
N PRO A 202 20.29 -28.85 -4.44
CA PRO A 202 19.64 -27.63 -3.96
C PRO A 202 18.81 -26.89 -5.00
N GLN A 203 18.88 -27.25 -6.27
CA GLN A 203 18.36 -26.47 -7.42
C GLN A 203 16.85 -26.16 -7.35
N LYS A 204 16.01 -27.14 -6.98
CA LYS A 204 14.56 -26.93 -6.90
C LYS A 204 14.15 -25.98 -5.77
N LYS A 205 14.92 -25.97 -4.66
CA LYS A 205 14.68 -25.06 -3.53
C LYS A 205 15.13 -23.66 -3.89
N ALA A 206 16.30 -23.51 -4.51
CA ALA A 206 16.83 -22.24 -4.99
C ALA A 206 15.88 -21.56 -6.00
N LEU A 207 15.40 -22.31 -7.00
CA LEU A 207 14.45 -21.81 -7.98
C LEU A 207 13.14 -21.33 -7.35
N ARG A 208 12.62 -22.03 -6.32
CA ARG A 208 11.42 -21.58 -5.60
C ARG A 208 11.67 -20.30 -4.83
N ALA A 209 12.81 -20.21 -4.12
CA ALA A 209 13.18 -19.03 -3.35
C ALA A 209 13.38 -17.80 -4.24
N ILE A 210 14.09 -17.94 -5.36
CA ILE A 210 14.30 -16.87 -6.34
C ILE A 210 12.97 -16.43 -6.95
N LYS A 211 12.10 -17.38 -7.33
CA LYS A 211 10.77 -17.07 -7.87
C LYS A 211 9.93 -16.26 -6.87
N GLN A 212 9.91 -16.69 -5.61
CA GLN A 212 9.17 -16.02 -4.53
C GLN A 212 9.72 -14.61 -4.21
N ALA A 213 11.03 -14.40 -4.37
CA ALA A 213 11.66 -13.08 -4.17
C ALA A 213 11.46 -12.11 -5.36
N LEU A 214 11.09 -12.66 -6.53
CA LEU A 214 10.82 -11.88 -7.75
C LEU A 214 9.33 -11.53 -7.94
N GLU A 215 8.44 -12.26 -7.26
CA GLU A 215 7.00 -11.96 -7.17
C GLU A 215 6.74 -10.89 -6.09
#